data_501ce59c2906e1c933790013b151e7f0
#
_entry.id   501ce59c2906e1c933790013b151e7f0
#
_cell.length_a   1.000
_cell.length_b   1.000
_cell.length_c   1.000
_cell.angle_alpha   90.00
_cell.angle_beta   90.00
_cell.angle_gamma   90.00
#
_symmetry.space_group_name_H-M   'P 1'
#
loop_
_entity.id
_entity.type
_entity.pdbx_description
1 polymer ?
#
loop_
_entity_poly.entity_id
_entity_poly.type
_entity_poly.pdbx_seq_one_letter_code
_entity_poly.pdbx_strand_id
1 'polypeptide(L)'
;MPETFVSERFGEITYTQDDVLSFPRGLPAFENNRSWVLVGDEDNAVKWLQNIEDGALALPVTTPDAVMPDYNARIPEDELELVGSMDPSDLALLIVVSIPEAAPWNMTANLRAPILLNLKTHRAVQVIALNEEYPIRHVVSTSGRLRPSSRPWPSSSSSCSSSPD
;
A
#
# COMPACT_ATOMS: atom_id res chain seq x y z
N MET A 1 -17.53 10.47 -11.93
CA MET A 1 -16.78 11.13 -13.01
C MET A 1 -15.30 10.98 -12.75
N PRO A 2 -14.55 10.62 -13.77
CA PRO A 2 -13.10 10.49 -13.56
C PRO A 2 -12.46 11.86 -13.37
N GLU A 3 -11.42 11.86 -12.60
CA GLU A 3 -10.63 13.05 -12.34
C GLU A 3 -9.19 12.76 -12.72
N THR A 4 -8.43 13.81 -12.95
CA THR A 4 -7.01 13.64 -13.28
C THR A 4 -6.16 14.57 -12.44
N PHE A 5 -4.93 14.15 -12.23
CA PHE A 5 -3.92 15.01 -11.64
C PHE A 5 -2.56 14.62 -12.20
N VAL A 6 -1.57 15.45 -11.98
CA VAL A 6 -0.22 15.20 -12.52
C VAL A 6 0.68 14.72 -11.40
N SER A 7 1.25 13.53 -11.61
CA SER A 7 2.25 12.94 -10.72
C SER A 7 3.63 13.23 -11.29
N GLU A 8 4.57 13.59 -10.43
CA GLU A 8 5.93 13.81 -10.90
C GLU A 8 6.58 12.51 -11.36
N ARG A 9 6.14 11.38 -10.79
CA ARG A 9 6.73 10.09 -11.13
C ARG A 9 6.06 9.44 -12.34
N PHE A 10 4.73 9.60 -12.45
CA PHE A 10 3.97 8.83 -13.44
C PHE A 10 3.29 9.70 -14.50
N GLY A 11 3.39 11.01 -14.42
CA GLY A 11 2.71 11.90 -15.33
C GLY A 11 1.22 12.01 -15.00
N GLU A 12 0.40 12.13 -16.00
CA GLU A 12 -1.03 12.33 -15.79
C GLU A 12 -1.68 11.02 -15.32
N ILE A 13 -2.40 11.08 -14.22
CA ILE A 13 -3.10 9.93 -13.67
C ILE A 13 -4.60 10.24 -13.66
N THR A 14 -5.38 9.31 -14.20
CA THR A 14 -6.84 9.41 -14.20
C THR A 14 -7.39 8.42 -13.17
N TYR A 15 -8.31 8.90 -12.34
CA TYR A 15 -8.87 8.05 -11.29
C TYR A 15 -10.34 8.43 -11.06
N THR A 16 -11.08 7.54 -10.38
CA THR A 16 -12.44 7.83 -9.93
C THR A 16 -12.46 7.79 -8.41
N GLN A 17 -13.55 8.19 -7.82
CA GLN A 17 -13.67 8.14 -6.36
C GLN A 17 -13.52 6.72 -5.82
N ASP A 18 -13.89 5.73 -6.61
CA ASP A 18 -13.73 4.34 -6.19
C ASP A 18 -12.28 3.92 -6.10
N ASP A 19 -11.38 4.66 -6.73
CA ASP A 19 -9.95 4.35 -6.66
C ASP A 19 -9.26 5.00 -5.47
N VAL A 20 -9.91 5.93 -4.79
CA VAL A 20 -9.27 6.71 -3.75
C VAL A 20 -9.27 5.94 -2.43
N LEU A 21 -8.09 5.86 -1.83
CA LEU A 21 -7.92 5.29 -0.50
C LEU A 21 -7.79 6.45 0.48
N SER A 22 -8.65 6.45 1.49
CA SER A 22 -8.69 7.51 2.46
C SER A 22 -7.93 7.10 3.72
N PHE A 23 -6.97 7.92 4.13
CA PHE A 23 -6.21 7.69 5.34
C PHE A 23 -6.64 8.75 6.36
N PRO A 24 -7.59 8.43 7.23
CA PRO A 24 -8.13 9.44 8.15
C PRO A 24 -7.07 10.09 9.03
N ARG A 25 -5.99 9.36 9.34
CA ARG A 25 -4.88 9.91 10.11
C ARG A 25 -3.68 10.28 9.26
N GLY A 26 -3.82 10.18 7.92
CA GLY A 26 -2.66 10.35 7.05
C GLY A 26 -1.65 9.25 7.27
N LEU A 27 -0.41 9.53 6.95
CA LEU A 27 0.72 8.62 7.21
C LEU A 27 1.73 9.37 8.05
N PRO A 28 2.59 8.67 8.80
CA PRO A 28 3.64 9.34 9.59
C PRO A 28 4.44 10.29 8.70
N ALA A 29 4.64 11.50 9.17
CA ALA A 29 5.26 12.61 8.46
C ALA A 29 4.40 13.22 7.35
N PHE A 30 3.24 12.61 7.05
CA PHE A 30 2.35 13.12 6.00
C PHE A 30 0.92 13.13 6.50
N GLU A 31 0.71 13.61 7.70
CA GLU A 31 -0.60 13.54 8.36
C GLU A 31 -1.68 14.36 7.66
N ASN A 32 -1.28 15.36 6.90
CA ASN A 32 -2.23 16.18 6.17
C ASN A 32 -2.54 15.67 4.77
N ASN A 33 -1.83 14.64 4.32
CA ASN A 33 -2.04 14.06 2.99
C ASN A 33 -2.86 12.80 3.16
N ARG A 34 -4.16 12.89 2.93
CA ARG A 34 -5.10 11.83 3.32
C ARG A 34 -5.71 11.06 2.17
N SER A 35 -5.52 11.50 0.94
CA SER A 35 -6.12 10.84 -0.21
C SER A 35 -5.06 10.31 -1.15
N TRP A 36 -5.12 9.02 -1.43
CA TRP A 36 -4.09 8.33 -2.18
C TRP A 36 -4.73 7.38 -3.20
N VAL A 37 -4.01 7.06 -4.25
CA VAL A 37 -4.42 6.03 -5.21
C VAL A 37 -3.27 5.06 -5.39
N LEU A 38 -3.59 3.81 -5.72
CA LEU A 38 -2.60 2.77 -5.93
C LEU A 38 -2.30 2.71 -7.43
N VAL A 39 -1.04 2.90 -7.79
CA VAL A 39 -0.61 2.98 -9.19
C VAL A 39 0.39 1.88 -9.49
N GLY A 40 0.21 1.19 -10.60
CA GLY A 40 1.11 0.15 -11.05
C GLY A 40 0.36 -0.99 -11.70
N ASP A 41 1.11 -1.86 -12.38
CA ASP A 41 0.52 -3.00 -13.06
C ASP A 41 0.26 -4.14 -12.08
N GLU A 42 -0.77 -4.93 -12.37
CA GLU A 42 -1.10 -6.08 -11.53
C GLU A 42 0.03 -7.10 -11.48
N ASP A 43 0.84 -7.16 -12.53
CA ASP A 43 1.93 -8.12 -12.59
C ASP A 43 3.17 -7.69 -11.81
N ASN A 44 3.21 -6.45 -11.36
CA ASN A 44 4.38 -5.97 -10.63
C ASN A 44 4.29 -6.36 -9.16
N ALA A 45 5.43 -6.73 -8.59
CA ALA A 45 5.48 -7.03 -7.17
C ALA A 45 5.36 -5.77 -6.33
N VAL A 46 5.71 -4.62 -6.89
CA VAL A 46 5.66 -3.33 -6.18
C VAL A 46 4.73 -2.40 -6.93
N LYS A 47 3.83 -1.77 -6.19
CA LYS A 47 3.02 -0.68 -6.70
C LYS A 47 3.35 0.57 -5.90
N TRP A 48 2.78 1.68 -6.29
CA TRP A 48 3.04 2.95 -5.64
C TRP A 48 1.74 3.54 -5.11
N LEU A 49 1.78 3.96 -3.84
CA LEU A 49 0.71 4.77 -3.28
C LEU A 49 1.03 6.21 -3.65
N GLN A 50 0.28 6.75 -4.59
CA GLN A 50 0.48 8.11 -5.06
C GLN A 50 -0.51 9.03 -4.38
N ASN A 51 -0.01 10.08 -3.73
CA ASN A 51 -0.87 11.06 -3.12
C ASN A 51 -1.49 11.94 -4.21
N ILE A 52 -2.79 12.18 -4.12
CA ILE A 52 -3.45 13.01 -5.13
C ILE A 52 -3.45 14.48 -4.77
N GLU A 53 -3.04 14.81 -3.55
CA GLU A 53 -2.93 16.21 -3.12
C GLU A 53 -1.53 16.76 -3.34
N ASP A 54 -0.54 15.90 -3.53
CA ASP A 54 0.84 16.30 -3.77
C ASP A 54 1.45 15.35 -4.79
N GLY A 55 1.63 15.83 -6.00
CA GLY A 55 2.12 15.00 -7.11
C GLY A 55 3.53 14.47 -6.92
N ALA A 56 4.31 15.05 -6.01
CA ALA A 56 5.66 14.58 -5.74
C ALA A 56 5.71 13.47 -4.70
N LEU A 57 4.59 13.19 -4.04
CA LEU A 57 4.58 12.27 -2.91
C LEU A 57 4.02 10.90 -3.32
N ALA A 58 4.89 9.90 -3.36
CA ALA A 58 4.51 8.53 -3.68
C ALA A 58 5.34 7.57 -2.84
N LEU A 59 4.74 6.49 -2.37
CA LEU A 59 5.40 5.49 -1.55
C LEU A 59 5.29 4.12 -2.21
N PRO A 60 6.40 3.39 -2.32
CA PRO A 60 6.33 2.04 -2.88
C PRO A 60 5.78 1.07 -1.84
N VAL A 61 4.88 0.19 -2.27
CA VAL A 61 4.27 -0.80 -1.40
C VAL A 61 4.22 -2.15 -2.11
N THR A 62 4.11 -3.21 -1.32
CA THR A 62 3.98 -4.55 -1.88
C THR A 62 3.00 -5.33 -1.00
N THR A 63 2.62 -6.52 -1.46
CA THR A 63 1.78 -7.40 -0.65
C THR A 63 2.66 -8.15 0.35
N PRO A 64 2.11 -8.52 1.51
CA PRO A 64 2.93 -9.18 2.53
C PRO A 64 3.55 -10.49 2.06
N ASP A 65 2.82 -11.30 1.32
CA ASP A 65 3.33 -12.59 0.90
C ASP A 65 4.46 -12.49 -0.11
N ALA A 66 4.61 -11.34 -0.77
CA ALA A 66 5.75 -11.14 -1.67
C ALA A 66 7.05 -11.01 -0.88
N VAL A 67 6.96 -10.58 0.37
CA VAL A 67 8.14 -10.38 1.23
C VAL A 67 8.33 -11.56 2.17
N MET A 68 7.25 -12.01 2.79
CA MET A 68 7.31 -13.08 3.79
C MET A 68 6.04 -13.92 3.64
N PRO A 69 6.13 -15.11 3.03
CA PRO A 69 4.93 -15.91 2.76
C PRO A 69 4.10 -16.26 3.98
N ASP A 70 4.73 -16.38 5.15
CA ASP A 70 4.03 -16.70 6.37
C ASP A 70 3.77 -15.48 7.26
N TYR A 71 3.76 -14.30 6.65
CA TYR A 71 3.50 -13.06 7.39
C TYR A 71 2.12 -13.11 8.04
N ASN A 72 2.07 -12.81 9.32
CA ASN A 72 0.83 -12.84 10.09
C ASN A 72 0.87 -11.76 11.15
N ALA A 73 0.50 -10.56 10.76
CA ALA A 73 0.52 -9.42 11.67
C ALA A 73 -0.65 -9.47 12.62
N ARG A 74 -0.39 -9.21 13.89
CA ARG A 74 -1.44 -9.05 14.89
C ARG A 74 -1.75 -7.57 15.00
N ILE A 75 -2.97 -7.22 14.66
CA ILE A 75 -3.41 -5.83 14.56
C ILE A 75 -4.25 -5.48 15.79
N PRO A 76 -3.96 -4.36 16.47
CA PRO A 76 -4.78 -3.93 17.60
C PRO A 76 -6.23 -3.68 17.17
N GLU A 77 -7.17 -4.05 18.02
CA GLU A 77 -8.60 -3.94 17.69
C GLU A 77 -9.04 -2.51 17.43
N ASP A 78 -8.50 -1.56 18.15
CA ASP A 78 -8.89 -0.15 17.96
C ASP A 78 -8.47 0.36 16.59
N GLU A 79 -7.43 -0.22 15.99
CA GLU A 79 -7.05 0.15 14.63
C GLU A 79 -8.05 -0.42 13.63
N LEU A 80 -8.58 -1.60 13.88
CA LEU A 80 -9.59 -2.18 13.01
C LEU A 80 -10.85 -1.30 12.98
N GLU A 81 -11.18 -0.70 14.09
CA GLU A 81 -12.35 0.17 14.16
C GLU A 81 -12.17 1.41 13.29
N LEU A 82 -10.95 1.89 13.17
CA LEU A 82 -10.70 3.09 12.36
C LEU A 82 -11.02 2.87 10.90
N VAL A 83 -10.86 1.67 10.40
CA VAL A 83 -11.16 1.38 9.00
C VAL A 83 -12.58 0.85 8.81
N GLY A 84 -13.32 0.66 9.89
CA GLY A 84 -14.76 0.43 9.80
C GLY A 84 -15.18 -1.01 9.70
N SER A 85 -14.28 -1.97 9.92
CA SER A 85 -14.66 -3.39 9.86
C SER A 85 -13.68 -4.24 10.62
N MET A 86 -14.19 -5.31 11.22
CA MET A 86 -13.35 -6.32 11.85
C MET A 86 -13.43 -7.65 11.09
N ASP A 87 -14.14 -7.68 9.97
CA ASP A 87 -14.28 -8.90 9.17
C ASP A 87 -13.02 -9.08 8.31
N PRO A 88 -12.26 -10.14 8.53
CA PRO A 88 -11.01 -10.35 7.76
C PRO A 88 -11.21 -10.40 6.26
N SER A 89 -12.39 -10.78 5.79
CA SER A 89 -12.62 -10.85 4.35
C SER A 89 -12.69 -9.47 3.70
N ASP A 90 -12.89 -8.43 4.49
CA ASP A 90 -12.94 -7.07 3.98
C ASP A 90 -11.60 -6.36 4.13
N LEU A 91 -10.61 -7.01 4.70
CA LEU A 91 -9.37 -6.34 5.07
C LEU A 91 -8.20 -6.89 4.26
N ALA A 92 -7.25 -6.02 3.97
CA ALA A 92 -6.01 -6.39 3.30
C ALA A 92 -4.87 -5.62 3.95
N LEU A 93 -3.66 -6.13 3.78
CA LEU A 93 -2.47 -5.47 4.28
C LEU A 93 -1.54 -5.14 3.13
N LEU A 94 -0.90 -3.99 3.22
CA LEU A 94 0.14 -3.58 2.30
C LEU A 94 1.39 -3.30 3.12
N ILE A 95 2.55 -3.60 2.54
CA ILE A 95 3.83 -3.39 3.20
C ILE A 95 4.56 -2.27 2.50
N VAL A 96 4.97 -1.25 3.24
CA VAL A 96 5.78 -0.17 2.70
C VAL A 96 7.21 -0.67 2.55
N VAL A 97 7.79 -0.45 1.38
CA VAL A 97 9.18 -0.82 1.14
C VAL A 97 10.01 0.43 0.92
N SER A 98 11.30 0.29 1.16
CA SER A 98 12.27 1.37 0.92
C SER A 98 13.22 0.89 -0.17
N ILE A 99 13.31 1.64 -1.25
CA ILE A 99 14.13 1.27 -2.40
C ILE A 99 15.19 2.35 -2.59
N PRO A 100 16.43 2.12 -2.12
CA PRO A 100 17.50 3.11 -2.31
C PRO A 100 17.79 3.30 -3.79
N GLU A 101 17.84 4.55 -4.25
CA GLU A 101 18.05 4.83 -5.66
C GLU A 101 19.38 4.30 -6.16
N ALA A 102 20.42 4.48 -5.37
CA ALA A 102 21.75 4.08 -5.78
C ALA A 102 22.00 2.58 -5.65
N ALA A 103 21.15 1.88 -4.87
CA ALA A 103 21.36 0.47 -4.60
C ALA A 103 20.02 -0.23 -4.41
N PRO A 104 19.23 -0.39 -5.48
CA PRO A 104 17.89 -0.98 -5.34
C PRO A 104 17.90 -2.39 -4.77
N TRP A 105 19.05 -3.09 -4.89
CA TRP A 105 19.18 -4.42 -4.33
C TRP A 105 19.22 -4.41 -2.79
N ASN A 106 19.34 -3.24 -2.18
CA ASN A 106 19.28 -3.11 -0.74
C ASN A 106 17.87 -2.76 -0.26
N MET A 107 16.86 -3.12 -1.02
CA MET A 107 15.47 -2.87 -0.67
C MET A 107 15.12 -3.49 0.68
N THR A 108 14.40 -2.73 1.50
CA THR A 108 13.92 -3.24 2.78
C THR A 108 12.41 -3.05 2.87
N ALA A 109 11.78 -3.85 3.71
CA ALA A 109 10.35 -3.81 3.92
C ALA A 109 10.06 -3.59 5.40
N ASN A 110 9.05 -2.77 5.68
CA ASN A 110 8.65 -2.49 7.05
C ASN A 110 7.56 -3.50 7.45
N LEU A 111 7.97 -4.61 8.04
CA LEU A 111 7.05 -5.65 8.45
C LEU A 111 6.33 -5.31 9.75
N ARG A 112 6.84 -4.34 10.52
CA ARG A 112 6.28 -3.98 11.81
C ARG A 112 5.12 -2.99 11.69
N ALA A 113 5.07 -2.25 10.60
CA ALA A 113 4.05 -1.22 10.44
C ALA A 113 3.35 -1.33 9.09
N PRO A 114 2.51 -2.36 8.92
CA PRO A 114 1.79 -2.53 7.67
C PRO A 114 0.68 -1.50 7.53
N ILE A 115 0.21 -1.32 6.31
CA ILE A 115 -0.96 -0.51 6.04
C ILE A 115 -2.17 -1.44 6.03
N LEU A 116 -3.12 -1.15 6.90
CA LEU A 116 -4.37 -1.90 6.98
C LEU A 116 -5.40 -1.19 6.09
N LEU A 117 -5.97 -1.92 5.15
CA LEU A 117 -6.89 -1.37 4.17
C LEU A 117 -8.22 -2.10 4.24
N ASN A 118 -9.31 -1.34 4.31
CA ASN A 118 -10.65 -1.90 4.23
C ASN A 118 -11.14 -1.78 2.78
N LEU A 119 -11.41 -2.91 2.16
CA LEU A 119 -11.78 -2.96 0.75
C LEU A 119 -13.19 -2.44 0.48
N LYS A 120 -14.03 -2.38 1.51
CA LYS A 120 -15.39 -1.86 1.35
C LYS A 120 -15.47 -0.37 1.56
N THR A 121 -14.83 0.13 2.59
CA THR A 121 -14.91 1.56 2.93
C THR A 121 -13.84 2.38 2.25
N HIS A 122 -12.78 1.73 1.73
CA HIS A 122 -11.60 2.37 1.14
C HIS A 122 -10.85 3.21 2.16
N ARG A 123 -11.03 2.90 3.43
CA ARG A 123 -10.25 3.54 4.49
C ARG A 123 -9.01 2.72 4.77
N ALA A 124 -7.93 3.40 5.07
CA ALA A 124 -6.67 2.73 5.37
C ALA A 124 -5.96 3.45 6.51
N VAL A 125 -5.09 2.72 7.19
CA VAL A 125 -4.31 3.29 8.27
C VAL A 125 -3.02 2.48 8.37
N GLN A 126 -1.92 3.16 8.64
CA GLN A 126 -0.68 2.45 8.94
C GLN A 126 -0.68 2.13 10.43
N VAL A 127 -0.56 0.85 10.76
CA VAL A 127 -0.66 0.40 12.13
C VAL A 127 0.67 -0.16 12.60
N ILE A 128 0.86 -0.23 13.92
CA ILE A 128 2.01 -0.92 14.48
C ILE A 128 1.54 -2.30 14.90
N ALA A 129 2.07 -3.33 14.23
CA ALA A 129 1.71 -4.71 14.56
C ALA A 129 2.21 -5.05 15.96
N LEU A 130 1.46 -5.93 16.64
CA LEU A 130 1.85 -6.36 17.98
C LEU A 130 3.01 -7.35 17.97
N ASN A 131 3.40 -7.82 16.80
CA ASN A 131 4.49 -8.79 16.65
C ASN A 131 5.83 -8.10 16.82
N GLU A 132 6.42 -8.22 18.00
CA GLU A 132 7.71 -7.57 18.26
C GLU A 132 8.84 -8.20 17.46
N GLU A 133 8.65 -9.42 16.99
CA GLU A 133 9.67 -10.10 16.19
C GLU A 133 9.77 -9.55 14.76
N TYR A 134 8.80 -8.78 14.29
CA TYR A 134 8.86 -8.24 12.93
C TYR A 134 9.68 -6.96 12.90
N PRO A 135 10.71 -6.90 12.03
CA PRO A 135 11.57 -5.73 11.98
C PRO A 135 10.96 -4.61 11.15
N ILE A 136 11.42 -3.40 11.41
CA ILE A 136 11.04 -2.23 10.63
C ILE A 136 11.77 -2.24 9.29
N ARG A 137 12.97 -2.84 9.25
CA ARG A 137 13.77 -2.91 8.03
C ARG A 137 14.17 -4.33 7.74
N HIS A 138 13.25 -5.08 7.19
CA HIS A 138 13.53 -6.46 6.78
C HIS A 138 14.18 -6.44 5.40
N VAL A 139 15.36 -7.05 5.28
CA VAL A 139 16.03 -7.13 3.98
C VAL A 139 15.24 -8.08 3.10
N VAL A 140 14.82 -7.57 1.93
CA VAL A 140 13.89 -8.32 1.10
C VAL A 140 14.59 -9.47 0.39
N SER A 141 15.69 -9.19 -0.30
CA SER A 141 16.34 -10.22 -1.08
C SER A 141 17.70 -9.73 -1.51
N THR A 142 18.67 -10.64 -1.51
CA THR A 142 19.99 -10.27 -1.99
C THR A 142 19.99 -9.95 -3.48
N SER A 143 19.01 -10.44 -4.22
CA SER A 143 18.92 -10.11 -5.63
C SER A 143 18.22 -8.77 -5.84
N GLY A 144 17.63 -8.21 -4.82
CA GLY A 144 16.93 -6.94 -4.95
C GLY A 144 15.62 -7.04 -5.69
N ARG A 145 15.08 -8.22 -5.85
CA ARG A 145 13.82 -8.43 -6.53
C ARG A 145 12.82 -9.11 -5.63
N LEU A 146 11.62 -8.59 -5.64
CA LEU A 146 10.51 -9.25 -4.98
C LEU A 146 9.86 -10.21 -5.95
N ARG A 147 9.36 -11.32 -5.44
CA ARG A 147 8.60 -12.23 -6.26
C ARG A 147 7.19 -11.68 -6.41
N PRO A 148 6.59 -11.81 -7.58
CA PRO A 148 5.19 -11.46 -7.71
C PRO A 148 4.37 -12.30 -6.74
N SER A 149 3.37 -11.68 -6.15
CA SER A 149 2.50 -12.37 -5.24
C SER A 149 1.68 -13.39 -5.98
N SER A 150 1.40 -14.52 -5.34
CA SER A 150 0.48 -15.50 -5.90
C SER A 150 -0.95 -15.03 -5.75
N ARG A 151 -1.18 -14.00 -4.96
CA ARG A 151 -2.52 -13.44 -4.76
C ARG A 151 -2.63 -12.15 -5.55
N PRO A 152 -3.84 -11.84 -6.06
CA PRO A 152 -4.02 -10.57 -6.74
C PRO A 152 -3.85 -9.41 -5.76
N TRP A 153 -3.51 -8.26 -6.28
CA TRP A 153 -3.46 -7.06 -5.46
C TRP A 153 -4.83 -6.77 -4.90
N PRO A 154 -4.91 -6.23 -3.69
CA PRO A 154 -6.19 -5.79 -3.16
C PRO A 154 -6.79 -4.77 -4.11
N SER A 155 -8.04 -4.94 -4.43
CA SER A 155 -8.71 -4.02 -5.32
C SER A 155 -10.07 -3.73 -4.74
N SER A 156 -10.35 -2.47 -4.52
CA SER A 156 -11.65 -2.06 -4.04
C SER A 156 -12.62 -1.92 -5.19
N SER A 157 -12.12 -1.83 -6.38
CA SER A 157 -12.96 -1.63 -7.54
C SER A 157 -12.42 -2.43 -8.67
N SER A 158 -13.21 -3.28 -9.21
CA SER A 158 -12.78 -4.07 -10.34
C SER A 158 -12.56 -3.21 -11.55
N SER A 159 -13.16 -2.08 -11.59
CA SER A 159 -13.02 -1.31 -12.79
C SER A 159 -11.66 -0.71 -12.94
N CYS A 160 -10.98 -0.47 -11.86
CA CYS A 160 -9.71 0.18 -12.03
C CYS A 160 -8.75 -0.69 -12.75
N SER A 161 -8.92 -1.95 -12.66
CA SER A 161 -7.98 -2.78 -13.31
C SER A 161 -8.16 -2.77 -14.75
N SER A 162 -9.28 -2.45 -15.18
CA SER A 162 -9.45 -2.66 -16.51
C SER A 162 -9.01 -1.60 -17.33
N SER A 163 -8.80 -0.64 -16.91
CA SER A 163 -8.56 0.29 -17.73
C SER A 163 -7.65 -0.03 -18.59
N PRO A 164 -7.73 -0.27 -19.45
CA PRO A 164 -6.76 -0.66 -20.23
C PRO A 164 -6.47 0.39 -20.98
N ASP A 165 -6.63 0.63 -20.86
CA ASP A 165 -6.34 1.22 -21.46
C ASP A 165 -5.72 1.49 -21.75
#